data_56c616d3447dfd87d430ae2761ee7635
#
_entry.id   56c616d3447dfd87d430ae2761ee7635
#
_cell.length_a   1.000
_cell.length_b   1.000
_cell.length_c   1.000
_cell.angle_alpha   90.00
_cell.angle_beta   90.00
_cell.angle_gamma   90.00
#
_symmetry.space_group_name_H-M   'P 1'
#
loop_
_entity.id
_entity.type
_entity.pdbx_description
1 polymer ?
#
loop_
_entity_poly.entity_id
_entity_poly.type
_entity_poly.pdbx_seq_one_letter_code
_entity_poly.pdbx_strand_id
1 'polypeptide(L)'
;LGMNEADYPRSHTPNSFDLMQYHHQKGDRVRRDDDRYLFLEALLAARSHFYVSYVGCSIIDNQPKEPSVLVSQLVDYINHYSDDGLRIEQHPMTAFSPSNFQSEGKINRSFAKKWLPIAQFQERKCHEFVVPMGENQEPITEIELDRFVSFVENPVKFFFEKQLGVYFRDEDDR
;
A
#
# COMPACT_ATOMS: atom_id res chain seq x y z
N LEU A 1 -3.93 16.65 -3.56
CA LEU A 1 -3.35 15.31 -3.51
C LEU A 1 -1.99 15.35 -2.82
N GLY A 2 -1.65 14.30 -2.02
CA GLY A 2 -0.32 14.19 -1.41
C GLY A 2 -0.10 15.14 -0.23
N MET A 3 -1.13 15.43 0.54
CA MET A 3 -1.04 16.29 1.71
C MET A 3 -0.53 15.51 2.94
N ASN A 4 0.65 14.92 2.80
CA ASN A 4 1.30 14.14 3.83
C ASN A 4 2.10 15.04 4.79
N GLU A 5 2.37 14.56 6.00
CA GLU A 5 3.07 15.29 7.04
C GLU A 5 4.45 15.83 6.60
N ALA A 6 5.25 15.01 5.92
CA ALA A 6 6.60 15.39 5.51
C ALA A 6 6.67 16.13 4.16
N ASP A 7 5.59 16.09 3.36
CA ASP A 7 5.61 16.58 1.98
C ASP A 7 5.07 18.01 1.86
N TYR A 8 4.15 18.39 2.77
CA TYR A 8 3.49 19.69 2.71
C TYR A 8 3.13 20.23 4.11
N PRO A 9 3.42 21.49 4.46
CA PRO A 9 4.18 22.45 3.66
C PRO A 9 5.64 22.03 3.46
N ARG A 10 6.19 22.37 2.29
CA ARG A 10 7.55 21.98 1.93
C ARG A 10 8.57 22.60 2.88
N SER A 11 9.47 21.79 3.41
CA SER A 11 10.63 22.24 4.15
C SER A 11 11.79 22.51 3.19
N HIS A 12 12.52 23.58 3.42
CA HIS A 12 13.74 23.87 2.69
C HIS A 12 14.93 23.84 3.67
N THR A 13 15.90 23.00 3.40
CA THR A 13 17.16 23.06 4.13
C THR A 13 18.02 24.11 3.44
N PRO A 14 18.29 25.26 4.09
CA PRO A 14 19.08 26.32 3.48
C PRO A 14 20.53 25.85 3.25
N ASN A 15 21.15 26.38 2.21
CA ASN A 15 22.56 26.11 1.95
C ASN A 15 23.42 26.77 3.05
N SER A 16 24.58 26.19 3.35
CA SER A 16 25.48 26.70 4.39
C SER A 16 25.99 28.15 4.18
N PHE A 17 25.90 28.66 2.95
CA PHE A 17 26.25 30.04 2.59
C PHE A 17 25.06 30.99 2.47
N ASP A 18 23.87 30.53 2.84
CA ASP A 18 22.67 31.38 2.79
C ASP A 18 22.61 32.31 4.00
N LEU A 19 22.93 33.57 3.76
CA LEU A 19 22.94 34.61 4.81
C LEU A 19 21.54 34.93 5.35
N MET A 20 20.46 34.67 4.60
CA MET A 20 19.08 34.89 5.04
C MET A 20 18.69 33.97 6.20
N GLN A 21 19.38 32.85 6.34
CA GLN A 21 19.22 31.92 7.46
C GLN A 21 19.57 32.56 8.82
N TYR A 22 20.57 33.47 8.83
CA TYR A 22 21.07 34.10 10.06
C TYR A 22 20.45 35.47 10.34
N HIS A 23 19.95 36.14 9.31
CA HIS A 23 19.41 37.50 9.41
C HIS A 23 18.09 37.63 8.65
N HIS A 24 17.11 36.84 9.06
CA HIS A 24 15.76 36.87 8.48
C HIS A 24 15.12 38.26 8.72
N GLN A 25 14.68 38.91 7.65
CA GLN A 25 14.01 40.19 7.70
C GLN A 25 12.54 40.07 7.29
N LYS A 26 11.73 41.01 7.74
CA LYS A 26 10.32 41.07 7.34
C LYS A 26 10.20 41.34 5.83
N GLY A 27 9.60 40.40 5.13
CA GLY A 27 9.48 40.42 3.67
C GLY A 27 10.38 39.37 2.96
N ASP A 28 11.27 38.72 3.66
CA ASP A 28 12.03 37.59 3.10
C ASP A 28 11.09 36.44 2.78
N ARG A 29 11.34 35.82 1.64
CA ARG A 29 10.52 34.74 1.16
C ARG A 29 10.76 33.45 1.97
N VAL A 30 9.71 32.96 2.61
CA VAL A 30 9.72 31.68 3.32
C VAL A 30 8.81 30.69 2.59
N ARG A 31 9.38 29.64 2.00
CA ARG A 31 8.62 28.65 1.22
C ARG A 31 7.45 28.04 2.01
N ARG A 32 7.65 27.81 3.31
CA ARG A 32 6.61 27.29 4.19
C ARG A 32 5.38 28.22 4.29
N ASP A 33 5.61 29.52 4.32
CA ASP A 33 4.53 30.51 4.42
C ASP A 33 3.85 30.69 3.05
N ASP A 34 4.62 30.61 1.96
CA ASP A 34 4.05 30.56 0.61
C ASP A 34 3.09 29.36 0.45
N ASP A 35 3.49 28.17 0.93
CA ASP A 35 2.66 26.97 0.84
C ASP A 35 1.37 27.08 1.68
N ARG A 36 1.44 27.71 2.85
CA ARG A 36 0.26 28.02 3.66
C ARG A 36 -0.70 28.95 2.94
N TYR A 37 -0.16 29.98 2.31
CA TYR A 37 -0.95 30.91 1.54
C TYR A 37 -1.61 30.24 0.33
N LEU A 38 -0.86 29.42 -0.42
CA LEU A 38 -1.38 28.65 -1.54
C LEU A 38 -2.49 27.67 -1.11
N PHE A 39 -2.35 27.05 0.07
CA PHE A 39 -3.41 26.19 0.61
C PHE A 39 -4.68 26.97 0.89
N LEU A 40 -4.56 28.15 1.50
CA LEU A 40 -5.69 29.04 1.76
C LEU A 40 -6.34 29.53 0.45
N GLU A 41 -5.54 29.91 -0.54
CA GLU A 41 -6.06 30.29 -1.86
C GLU A 41 -6.82 29.15 -2.52
N ALA A 42 -6.30 27.92 -2.47
CA ALA A 42 -6.97 26.75 -3.03
C ALA A 42 -8.30 26.47 -2.32
N LEU A 43 -8.34 26.61 -1.00
CA LEU A 43 -9.56 26.47 -0.21
C LEU A 43 -10.61 27.52 -0.59
N LEU A 44 -10.21 28.78 -0.70
CA LEU A 44 -11.10 29.91 -1.03
C LEU A 44 -11.53 29.89 -2.51
N ALA A 45 -10.73 29.32 -3.40
CA ALA A 45 -11.07 29.19 -4.81
C ALA A 45 -12.10 28.07 -5.07
N ALA A 46 -12.31 27.16 -4.15
CA ALA A 46 -13.28 26.09 -4.27
C ALA A 46 -14.71 26.66 -4.21
N ARG A 47 -15.52 26.38 -5.27
CA ARG A 47 -16.90 26.91 -5.35
C ARG A 47 -17.96 25.96 -4.81
N SER A 48 -17.74 24.65 -4.95
CA SER A 48 -18.71 23.62 -4.56
C SER A 48 -18.11 22.53 -3.69
N HIS A 49 -16.93 22.03 -4.04
CA HIS A 49 -16.26 20.95 -3.34
C HIS A 49 -14.77 21.22 -3.23
N PHE A 50 -14.20 20.93 -2.08
CA PHE A 50 -12.77 20.92 -1.84
C PHE A 50 -12.35 19.50 -1.46
N TYR A 51 -11.53 18.86 -2.28
CA TYR A 51 -11.09 17.48 -2.07
C TYR A 51 -9.62 17.44 -1.65
N VAL A 52 -9.37 16.85 -0.52
CA VAL A 52 -8.01 16.65 0.03
C VAL A 52 -7.76 15.17 0.21
N SER A 53 -6.57 14.71 -0.13
CA SER A 53 -6.16 13.33 0.14
C SER A 53 -4.71 13.25 0.60
N TYR A 54 -4.44 12.29 1.45
CA TYR A 54 -3.12 11.95 1.96
C TYR A 54 -2.98 10.44 2.13
N VAL A 55 -1.75 9.97 2.35
CA VAL A 55 -1.45 8.55 2.59
C VAL A 55 -1.64 8.29 4.08
N GLY A 56 -2.75 7.65 4.45
CA GLY A 56 -3.11 7.41 5.85
C GLY A 56 -2.39 6.23 6.52
N CYS A 57 -1.73 5.34 5.75
CA CYS A 57 -1.00 4.20 6.30
C CYS A 57 0.29 3.94 5.53
N SER A 58 1.28 3.41 6.22
CA SER A 58 2.54 2.94 5.63
C SER A 58 2.33 1.63 4.86
N ILE A 59 2.95 1.50 3.68
CA ILE A 59 2.88 0.30 2.86
C ILE A 59 3.68 -0.86 3.48
N ILE A 60 4.70 -0.55 4.27
CA ILE A 60 5.66 -1.54 4.79
C ILE A 60 5.10 -2.24 6.03
N ASP A 61 4.59 -1.47 6.99
CA ASP A 61 4.22 -1.94 8.32
C ASP A 61 2.77 -1.61 8.71
N ASN A 62 1.99 -1.06 7.78
CA ASN A 62 0.61 -0.64 7.98
C ASN A 62 0.39 0.33 9.16
N GLN A 63 1.45 1.01 9.60
CA GLN A 63 1.35 2.01 10.65
C GLN A 63 0.57 3.23 10.15
N PRO A 64 -0.31 3.82 10.98
CA PRO A 64 -1.04 5.02 10.62
C PRO A 64 -0.06 6.18 10.39
N LYS A 65 -0.36 7.00 9.38
CA LYS A 65 0.37 8.22 9.05
C LYS A 65 -0.56 9.41 9.18
N GLU A 66 -0.04 10.47 9.79
CA GLU A 66 -0.77 11.70 9.95
C GLU A 66 -0.80 12.53 8.65
N PRO A 67 -1.86 13.31 8.44
CA PRO A 67 -1.89 14.26 7.34
C PRO A 67 -0.95 15.44 7.58
N SER A 68 -0.79 16.28 6.57
CA SER A 68 -0.15 17.58 6.70
C SER A 68 -0.76 18.40 7.85
N VAL A 69 0.06 19.13 8.57
CA VAL A 69 -0.36 20.03 9.65
C VAL A 69 -1.48 20.98 9.20
N LEU A 70 -1.47 21.46 7.96
CA LEU A 70 -2.50 22.33 7.42
C LEU A 70 -3.85 21.62 7.30
N VAL A 71 -3.82 20.36 6.94
CA VAL A 71 -5.04 19.52 6.87
C VAL A 71 -5.56 19.23 8.27
N SER A 72 -4.70 18.87 9.22
CA SER A 72 -5.10 18.68 10.61
C SER A 72 -5.74 19.93 11.20
N GLN A 73 -5.13 21.09 11.00
CA GLN A 73 -5.70 22.38 11.46
C GLN A 73 -7.06 22.68 10.80
N LEU A 74 -7.23 22.37 9.52
CA LEU A 74 -8.52 22.55 8.85
C LEU A 74 -9.57 21.59 9.40
N VAL A 75 -9.23 20.34 9.65
CA VAL A 75 -10.12 19.34 10.25
C VAL A 75 -10.54 19.78 11.66
N ASP A 76 -9.61 20.21 12.48
CA ASP A 76 -9.88 20.69 13.83
C ASP A 76 -10.80 21.92 13.81
N TYR A 77 -10.52 22.86 12.90
CA TYR A 77 -11.37 24.04 12.71
C TYR A 77 -12.81 23.66 12.35
N ILE A 78 -12.99 22.78 11.36
CA ILE A 78 -14.32 22.33 10.93
C ILE A 78 -15.04 21.62 12.06
N ASN A 79 -14.38 20.69 12.75
CA ASN A 79 -14.96 19.94 13.87
C ASN A 79 -15.33 20.83 15.05
N HIS A 80 -14.64 21.96 15.23
CA HIS A 80 -14.97 22.92 16.30
C HIS A 80 -16.24 23.72 15.99
N TYR A 81 -16.52 24.00 14.70
CA TYR A 81 -17.63 24.86 14.29
C TYR A 81 -18.80 24.08 13.65
N SER A 82 -18.69 22.77 13.49
CA SER A 82 -19.74 21.91 12.91
C SER A 82 -20.16 20.85 13.90
N ASP A 83 -21.46 20.76 14.16
CA ASP A 83 -22.03 19.75 15.05
C ASP A 83 -21.89 18.33 14.49
N ASP A 84 -21.91 18.17 13.16
CA ASP A 84 -21.82 16.88 12.49
C ASP A 84 -20.37 16.41 12.30
N GLY A 85 -19.37 17.29 12.49
CA GLY A 85 -17.97 17.01 12.26
C GLY A 85 -17.63 16.72 10.79
N LEU A 86 -16.33 16.55 10.52
CA LEU A 86 -15.84 16.16 9.20
C LEU A 86 -15.65 14.65 9.10
N ARG A 87 -16.34 14.02 8.16
CA ARG A 87 -16.15 12.59 7.89
C ARG A 87 -14.92 12.37 7.00
N ILE A 88 -13.89 11.75 7.57
CA ILE A 88 -12.70 11.31 6.81
C ILE A 88 -12.96 9.91 6.29
N GLU A 89 -12.88 9.72 4.98
CA GLU A 89 -13.09 8.42 4.34
C GLU A 89 -11.74 7.72 4.13
N GLN A 90 -11.61 6.53 4.69
CA GLN A 90 -10.43 5.69 4.50
C GLN A 90 -10.66 4.70 3.34
N HIS A 91 -9.74 4.74 2.37
CA HIS A 91 -9.72 3.79 1.28
C HIS A 91 -8.80 2.62 1.60
N PRO A 92 -9.17 1.37 1.26
CA PRO A 92 -8.28 0.23 1.44
C PRO A 92 -7.05 0.36 0.54
N MET A 93 -5.95 -0.21 0.99
CA MET A 93 -4.66 -0.15 0.29
C MET A 93 -4.72 -0.80 -1.10
N THR A 94 -5.49 -1.88 -1.26
CA THR A 94 -5.56 -2.63 -2.50
C THR A 94 -6.73 -2.19 -3.37
N ALA A 95 -6.48 -1.95 -4.66
CA ALA A 95 -7.50 -1.54 -5.62
C ALA A 95 -8.62 -2.58 -5.80
N PHE A 96 -8.31 -3.85 -5.57
CA PHE A 96 -9.23 -4.98 -5.69
C PHE A 96 -9.92 -5.37 -4.37
N SER A 97 -9.77 -4.58 -3.31
CA SER A 97 -10.51 -4.84 -2.06
C SER A 97 -12.02 -4.80 -2.30
N PRO A 98 -12.78 -5.79 -1.81
CA PRO A 98 -14.24 -5.82 -1.93
C PRO A 98 -14.90 -4.55 -1.39
N SER A 99 -14.34 -3.95 -0.35
CA SER A 99 -14.86 -2.73 0.28
C SER A 99 -14.85 -1.51 -0.65
N ASN A 100 -14.05 -1.51 -1.72
CA ASN A 100 -14.06 -0.44 -2.73
C ASN A 100 -15.30 -0.46 -3.62
N PHE A 101 -15.99 -1.60 -3.72
CA PHE A 101 -17.13 -1.80 -4.62
C PHE A 101 -18.49 -1.86 -3.89
N GLN A 102 -18.46 -1.86 -2.56
CA GLN A 102 -19.67 -1.84 -1.75
C GLN A 102 -20.28 -0.43 -1.74
N SER A 103 -21.61 -0.37 -1.92
CA SER A 103 -22.35 0.89 -2.03
C SER A 103 -22.79 1.46 -0.69
N GLU A 104 -22.84 0.64 0.36
CA GLU A 104 -23.44 1.04 1.63
C GLU A 104 -22.55 2.03 2.38
N GLY A 105 -23.03 3.25 2.50
CA GLY A 105 -22.46 4.28 3.36
C GLY A 105 -21.15 4.93 2.86
N LYS A 106 -20.66 4.61 1.65
CA LYS A 106 -19.45 5.26 1.07
C LYS A 106 -19.83 6.27 -0.01
N ILE A 107 -19.23 7.46 0.10
CA ILE A 107 -19.39 8.54 -0.88
C ILE A 107 -18.61 8.21 -2.16
N ASN A 108 -17.43 7.62 -2.01
CA ASN A 108 -16.52 7.31 -3.11
C ASN A 108 -16.36 5.80 -3.29
N ARG A 109 -17.01 5.24 -4.30
CA ARG A 109 -16.84 3.85 -4.71
C ARG A 109 -15.99 3.74 -5.97
N SER A 110 -15.33 2.61 -6.13
CA SER A 110 -14.56 2.34 -7.36
C SER A 110 -15.49 1.91 -8.50
N PHE A 111 -15.26 2.50 -9.69
CA PHE A 111 -15.88 2.10 -10.95
C PHE A 111 -14.93 1.31 -11.85
N ALA A 112 -13.78 0.90 -11.33
CA ALA A 112 -12.76 0.15 -12.09
C ALA A 112 -13.20 -1.30 -12.32
N LYS A 113 -14.04 -1.52 -13.33
CA LYS A 113 -14.63 -2.83 -13.69
C LYS A 113 -13.61 -3.96 -13.81
N LYS A 114 -12.36 -3.67 -14.18
CA LYS A 114 -11.28 -4.66 -14.30
C LYS A 114 -10.93 -5.36 -12.98
N TRP A 115 -11.14 -4.70 -11.84
CA TRP A 115 -10.85 -5.25 -10.53
C TRP A 115 -12.04 -5.95 -9.86
N LEU A 116 -13.25 -5.71 -10.39
CA LEU A 116 -14.48 -6.26 -9.82
C LEU A 116 -14.49 -7.80 -9.75
N PRO A 117 -14.05 -8.54 -10.80
CA PRO A 117 -14.03 -10.01 -10.73
C PRO A 117 -13.11 -10.54 -9.63
N ILE A 118 -11.98 -9.84 -9.37
CA ILE A 118 -11.04 -10.21 -8.31
C ILE A 118 -11.65 -9.88 -6.94
N ALA A 119 -12.30 -8.72 -6.81
CA ALA A 119 -12.96 -8.32 -5.58
C ALA A 119 -14.14 -9.24 -5.20
N GLN A 120 -14.81 -9.82 -6.18
CA GLN A 120 -15.90 -10.77 -6.00
C GLN A 120 -15.44 -12.24 -5.90
N PHE A 121 -14.11 -12.46 -6.06
CA PHE A 121 -13.55 -13.79 -5.96
C PHE A 121 -13.66 -14.28 -4.50
N GLN A 122 -14.62 -15.14 -4.26
CA GLN A 122 -14.70 -15.90 -3.00
C GLN A 122 -13.65 -17.01 -3.07
N GLU A 123 -12.94 -17.23 -1.97
CA GLU A 123 -11.95 -18.29 -1.85
C GLU A 123 -12.51 -19.60 -2.43
N ARG A 124 -12.00 -20.00 -3.57
CA ARG A 124 -12.15 -21.40 -3.97
C ARG A 124 -11.39 -22.20 -2.91
N LYS A 125 -12.07 -23.17 -2.31
CA LYS A 125 -11.37 -24.18 -1.49
C LYS A 125 -10.13 -24.58 -2.27
N CYS A 126 -8.96 -24.32 -1.70
CA CYS A 126 -7.72 -24.84 -2.27
C CYS A 126 -7.94 -26.31 -2.49
N HIS A 127 -7.90 -26.76 -3.74
CA HIS A 127 -7.74 -28.17 -4.00
C HIS A 127 -6.47 -28.59 -3.33
N GLU A 128 -6.50 -29.69 -2.59
CA GLU A 128 -5.29 -30.25 -2.00
C GLU A 128 -4.22 -30.33 -3.08
N PHE A 129 -3.10 -29.66 -2.84
CA PHE A 129 -1.98 -29.62 -3.78
C PHE A 129 -1.43 -31.03 -4.05
N VAL A 130 -1.55 -31.87 -3.03
CA VAL A 130 -1.15 -33.28 -3.10
C VAL A 130 -2.39 -34.13 -3.35
N VAL A 131 -2.57 -34.55 -4.58
CA VAL A 131 -3.53 -35.61 -4.91
C VAL A 131 -2.96 -36.91 -4.38
N PRO A 132 -3.69 -37.69 -3.58
CA PRO A 132 -3.24 -39.03 -3.16
C PRO A 132 -2.82 -39.82 -4.40
N MET A 133 -1.58 -40.33 -4.42
CA MET A 133 -1.12 -41.19 -5.50
C MET A 133 -2.05 -42.39 -5.57
N GLY A 134 -2.67 -42.60 -6.74
CA GLY A 134 -3.54 -43.77 -6.92
C GLY A 134 -2.80 -45.06 -6.62
N GLU A 135 -3.52 -46.04 -6.11
CA GLU A 135 -3.01 -47.36 -5.68
C GLU A 135 -2.37 -48.20 -6.81
N ASN A 136 -2.31 -47.70 -8.04
CA ASN A 136 -1.87 -48.42 -9.24
C ASN A 136 -0.42 -48.16 -9.65
N GLN A 137 0.49 -47.87 -8.73
CA GLN A 137 1.90 -47.84 -9.07
C GLN A 137 2.47 -49.26 -8.91
N GLU A 138 3.04 -49.78 -9.99
CA GLU A 138 3.80 -51.03 -9.92
C GLU A 138 4.88 -50.95 -8.84
N PRO A 139 5.01 -51.97 -8.00
CA PRO A 139 6.02 -51.95 -6.92
C PRO A 139 7.41 -51.79 -7.53
N ILE A 140 8.13 -50.78 -7.07
CA ILE A 140 9.52 -50.54 -7.49
C ILE A 140 10.37 -51.64 -6.87
N THR A 141 10.88 -52.54 -7.72
CA THR A 141 11.70 -53.65 -7.28
C THR A 141 13.19 -53.33 -7.22
N GLU A 142 13.67 -52.37 -8.00
CA GLU A 142 15.06 -51.94 -8.04
C GLU A 142 15.14 -50.43 -8.03
N ILE A 143 16.00 -49.83 -7.22
CA ILE A 143 16.26 -48.41 -7.14
C ILE A 143 17.76 -48.17 -7.27
N GLU A 144 18.16 -47.25 -8.16
CA GLU A 144 19.56 -46.80 -8.24
C GLU A 144 19.98 -46.12 -6.94
N LEU A 145 21.18 -46.41 -6.48
CA LEU A 145 21.70 -45.88 -5.21
C LEU A 145 21.68 -44.36 -5.15
N ASP A 146 22.12 -43.69 -6.23
CA ASP A 146 22.15 -42.21 -6.31
C ASP A 146 20.75 -41.60 -6.20
N ARG A 147 19.76 -42.29 -6.75
CA ARG A 147 18.36 -41.85 -6.66
C ARG A 147 17.81 -42.01 -5.25
N PHE A 148 18.19 -43.08 -4.56
CA PHE A 148 17.82 -43.32 -3.18
C PHE A 148 18.48 -42.29 -2.25
N VAL A 149 19.78 -42.03 -2.42
CA VAL A 149 20.51 -41.02 -1.64
C VAL A 149 19.85 -39.62 -1.82
N SER A 150 19.59 -39.22 -3.05
CA SER A 150 18.93 -37.95 -3.35
C SER A 150 17.54 -37.82 -2.70
N PHE A 151 16.79 -38.92 -2.63
CA PHE A 151 15.52 -38.94 -1.90
C PHE A 151 15.69 -38.77 -0.40
N VAL A 152 16.67 -39.48 0.20
CA VAL A 152 16.91 -39.42 1.66
C VAL A 152 17.44 -38.06 2.08
N GLU A 153 18.29 -37.40 1.27
CA GLU A 153 18.84 -36.09 1.54
C GLU A 153 17.75 -35.00 1.55
N ASN A 154 16.86 -34.99 0.55
CA ASN A 154 15.77 -34.02 0.49
C ASN A 154 14.55 -34.58 -0.26
N PRO A 155 13.64 -35.29 0.45
CA PRO A 155 12.48 -35.92 -0.19
C PRO A 155 11.53 -34.93 -0.85
N VAL A 156 11.44 -33.68 -0.35
CA VAL A 156 10.60 -32.64 -0.93
C VAL A 156 11.18 -32.18 -2.27
N LYS A 157 12.47 -31.85 -2.33
CA LYS A 157 13.16 -31.49 -3.57
C LYS A 157 13.05 -32.60 -4.60
N PHE A 158 13.29 -33.82 -4.18
CA PHE A 158 13.17 -35.02 -5.04
C PHE A 158 11.76 -35.16 -5.64
N PHE A 159 10.71 -34.94 -4.84
CA PHE A 159 9.32 -34.97 -5.31
C PHE A 159 9.06 -33.91 -6.38
N PHE A 160 9.47 -32.67 -6.12
CA PHE A 160 9.28 -31.58 -7.08
C PHE A 160 10.01 -31.84 -8.41
N GLU A 161 11.26 -32.28 -8.33
CA GLU A 161 12.07 -32.52 -9.54
C GLU A 161 11.61 -33.74 -10.33
N LYS A 162 11.27 -34.85 -9.67
CA LYS A 162 10.98 -36.12 -10.36
C LYS A 162 9.50 -36.32 -10.67
N GLN A 163 8.60 -35.80 -9.84
CA GLN A 163 7.16 -35.96 -10.05
C GLN A 163 6.55 -34.75 -10.77
N LEU A 164 6.98 -33.56 -10.43
CA LEU A 164 6.41 -32.32 -10.97
C LEU A 164 7.26 -31.69 -12.08
N GLY A 165 8.51 -32.15 -12.30
CA GLY A 165 9.42 -31.56 -13.31
C GLY A 165 9.86 -30.13 -12.97
N VAL A 166 9.75 -29.72 -11.70
CA VAL A 166 10.10 -28.38 -11.23
C VAL A 166 11.50 -28.41 -10.63
N TYR A 167 12.41 -27.64 -11.17
CA TYR A 167 13.79 -27.52 -10.71
C TYR A 167 13.98 -26.21 -9.97
N PHE A 168 14.43 -26.29 -8.72
CA PHE A 168 14.83 -25.12 -7.94
C PHE A 168 16.27 -24.74 -8.31
N ARG A 169 16.49 -23.49 -8.67
CA ARG A 169 17.84 -22.94 -8.81
C ARG A 169 18.25 -22.34 -7.47
N ASP A 170 19.34 -22.82 -6.92
CA ASP A 170 19.95 -22.18 -5.76
C ASP A 170 20.52 -20.83 -6.21
N GLU A 171 20.08 -19.72 -5.59
CA GLU A 171 20.54 -18.34 -5.91
C GLU A 171 21.97 -18.06 -5.41
N ASP A 172 22.60 -19.00 -4.73
CA ASP A 172 23.94 -18.84 -4.12
C ASP A 172 25.11 -18.96 -5.11
N ASP A 173 24.87 -19.16 -6.39
CA ASP A 173 25.92 -19.19 -7.43
C ASP A 173 26.13 -17.83 -8.16
N ARG A 174 26.08 -16.70 -7.40
CA ARG A 174 26.49 -15.39 -7.92
C ARG A 174 27.53 -14.70 -7.04
#